data_40c4a6f162cebfd5f3f89f0f34073d24
#
_entry.id   40c4a6f162cebfd5f3f89f0f34073d24
#
_cell.length_a   1.000
_cell.length_b   1.000
_cell.length_c   1.000
_cell.angle_alpha   90.00
_cell.angle_beta   90.00
_cell.angle_gamma   90.00
#
_symmetry.space_group_name_H-M   'P 1'
#
loop_
_entity.id
_entity.type
_entity.pdbx_description
1 polymer ?
#
loop_
_entity_poly.entity_id
_entity_poly.type
_entity_poly.pdbx_seq_one_letter_code
_entity_poly.pdbx_strand_id
1 'polypeptide(L)'
;GLGDVYKRQTLYCYRELPVFDFRPYHIGADIRKGMEIPEGEKPTVYETRFILQKDGVEKEFTLENYPDSTWTFVDSKTMVKEQGYEPPIHDFSIIRQEDGEDITDEVLDDDNYTFLLVAHQLSQADDSTIDLINELYDYSVEHGYQFYCLTSSPDSDIEDWQERTGAEYPFCLMDDITLKTMIRSNPGLMLLKNGVVINKWSVNSLPDEYVLTDRLEKLPLAQINEKTFSHKVVLVLACLL
;
A
#
# COMPACT_ATOMS: atom_id res chain seq x y z
N GLY A 1 -36.85 -5.60 2.82
CA GLY A 1 -36.99 -4.73 4.00
C GLY A 1 -35.63 -4.16 4.43
N LEU A 2 -35.64 -3.28 5.44
CA LEU A 2 -34.42 -2.58 5.93
C LEU A 2 -33.28 -3.58 6.24
N GLY A 3 -33.60 -4.76 6.77
CA GLY A 3 -32.63 -5.82 7.06
C GLY A 3 -31.91 -6.37 5.85
N ASP A 4 -32.54 -6.38 4.67
CA ASP A 4 -31.91 -6.87 3.43
C ASP A 4 -30.95 -5.81 2.86
N VAL A 5 -31.27 -4.53 3.03
CA VAL A 5 -30.38 -3.42 2.64
C VAL A 5 -29.11 -3.46 3.48
N TYR A 6 -29.21 -3.60 4.80
CA TYR A 6 -28.06 -3.71 5.68
C TYR A 6 -27.20 -4.96 5.36
N LYS A 7 -27.81 -6.11 5.08
CA LYS A 7 -27.08 -7.31 4.70
C LYS A 7 -26.30 -7.11 3.38
N ARG A 8 -26.93 -6.51 2.37
CA ARG A 8 -26.29 -6.22 1.09
C ARG A 8 -25.17 -5.21 1.24
N GLN A 9 -25.38 -4.16 2.03
CA GLN A 9 -24.36 -3.16 2.30
C GLN A 9 -23.17 -3.76 3.06
N THR A 10 -23.42 -4.59 4.08
CA THR A 10 -22.35 -5.29 4.82
C THR A 10 -21.57 -6.22 3.91
N LEU A 11 -22.25 -6.99 3.05
CA LEU A 11 -21.62 -7.89 2.09
C LEU A 11 -20.77 -7.12 1.07
N TYR A 12 -21.28 -5.97 0.58
CA TYR A 12 -20.54 -5.11 -0.33
C TYR A 12 -19.27 -4.56 0.35
N CYS A 13 -19.41 -4.00 1.54
CA CYS A 13 -18.27 -3.45 2.30
C CYS A 13 -17.22 -4.51 2.68
N TYR A 14 -17.62 -5.77 2.75
CA TYR A 14 -16.71 -6.87 3.03
C TYR A 14 -15.95 -7.34 1.78
N ARG A 15 -16.61 -7.34 0.62
CA ARG A 15 -16.08 -7.88 -0.64
C ARG A 15 -15.35 -6.85 -1.48
N GLU A 16 -15.78 -5.60 -1.43
CA GLU A 16 -15.31 -4.53 -2.30
C GLU A 16 -14.51 -3.47 -1.54
N LEU A 17 -13.77 -2.66 -2.28
CA LEU A 17 -13.10 -1.50 -1.72
C LEU A 17 -14.13 -0.44 -1.27
N PRO A 18 -13.80 0.41 -0.29
CA PRO A 18 -14.69 1.45 0.17
C PRO A 18 -15.06 2.41 -0.99
N VAL A 19 -16.34 2.80 -1.06
CA VAL A 19 -16.83 3.75 -2.07
C VAL A 19 -16.12 5.10 -1.96
N PHE A 20 -15.88 5.55 -0.73
CA PHE A 20 -15.08 6.73 -0.41
C PHE A 20 -13.82 6.28 0.32
N ASP A 21 -12.68 6.56 -0.27
CA ASP A 21 -11.38 6.29 0.34
C ASP A 21 -10.73 7.63 0.77
N PHE A 22 -10.64 7.84 2.07
CA PHE A 22 -10.03 9.02 2.69
C PHE A 22 -8.58 8.79 3.10
N ARG A 23 -8.03 7.62 2.78
CA ARG A 23 -6.65 7.28 3.10
C ARG A 23 -5.68 8.00 2.16
N PRO A 24 -4.41 8.14 2.55
CA PRO A 24 -3.40 8.84 1.74
C PRO A 24 -3.23 8.28 0.32
N TYR A 25 -3.59 7.01 0.11
CA TYR A 25 -3.44 6.29 -1.18
C TYR A 25 -4.76 6.18 -1.96
N HIS A 26 -5.66 7.16 -1.86
CA HIS A 26 -6.91 7.18 -2.63
C HIS A 26 -6.65 7.40 -4.14
N ILE A 27 -7.62 7.06 -4.98
CA ILE A 27 -7.54 7.34 -6.42
C ILE A 27 -7.36 8.84 -6.65
N GLY A 28 -6.35 9.21 -7.44
CA GLY A 28 -5.92 10.59 -7.67
C GLY A 28 -4.86 11.11 -6.70
N ALA A 29 -4.50 10.34 -5.65
CA ALA A 29 -3.43 10.72 -4.74
C ALA A 29 -2.08 10.64 -5.46
N ASP A 30 -1.27 11.67 -5.30
CA ASP A 30 0.13 11.73 -5.70
C ASP A 30 0.97 11.31 -4.49
N ILE A 31 1.55 10.12 -4.57
CA ILE A 31 2.30 9.51 -3.45
C ILE A 31 3.52 10.37 -3.10
N ARG A 32 4.25 10.85 -4.11
CA ARG A 32 5.45 11.67 -3.88
C ARG A 32 5.12 12.97 -3.15
N LYS A 33 4.09 13.68 -3.59
CA LYS A 33 3.61 14.89 -2.89
C LYS A 33 3.10 14.58 -1.48
N GLY A 34 2.50 13.40 -1.29
CA GLY A 34 2.07 12.96 0.03
C GLY A 34 3.22 12.70 1.01
N MET A 35 4.44 12.48 0.51
CA MET A 35 5.67 12.31 1.31
C MET A 35 6.39 13.62 1.60
N GLU A 36 6.12 14.68 0.85
CA GLU A 36 6.81 15.96 0.95
C GLU A 36 6.34 16.77 2.16
N ILE A 37 7.27 17.52 2.75
CA ILE A 37 6.98 18.55 3.73
C ILE A 37 6.82 19.86 2.96
N PRO A 38 5.66 20.56 3.05
CA PRO A 38 5.44 21.80 2.34
C PRO A 38 6.50 22.87 2.68
N GLU A 39 6.82 23.71 1.73
CA GLU A 39 7.74 24.83 1.96
C GLU A 39 7.23 25.72 3.10
N GLY A 40 8.11 25.97 4.06
CA GLY A 40 7.82 26.80 5.25
C GLY A 40 7.32 26.02 6.47
N GLU A 41 6.95 24.75 6.32
CA GLU A 41 6.63 23.88 7.45
C GLU A 41 7.89 23.19 7.98
N LYS A 42 7.95 22.98 9.29
CA LYS A 42 9.03 22.22 9.92
C LYS A 42 8.56 20.80 10.21
N PRO A 43 9.41 19.79 9.99
CA PRO A 43 9.07 18.42 10.36
C PRO A 43 8.87 18.28 11.87
N THR A 44 8.05 17.32 12.27
CA THR A 44 7.97 16.90 13.67
C THR A 44 9.32 16.31 14.10
N VAL A 45 9.86 16.80 15.21
CA VAL A 45 11.12 16.32 15.76
C VAL A 45 10.83 15.30 16.85
N TYR A 46 11.35 14.11 16.67
CA TYR A 46 11.25 13.02 17.64
C TYR A 46 12.55 12.88 18.44
N GLU A 47 12.43 12.55 19.71
CA GLU A 47 13.53 12.21 20.58
C GLU A 47 13.34 10.77 21.08
N THR A 48 14.31 9.91 20.77
CA THR A 48 14.30 8.55 21.31
C THR A 48 15.04 8.53 22.64
N ARG A 49 14.38 8.05 23.67
CA ARG A 49 14.94 7.80 25.00
C ARG A 49 15.10 6.33 25.22
N PHE A 50 16.28 5.96 25.66
CA PHE A 50 16.66 4.58 25.96
C PHE A 50 16.57 4.38 27.46
N ILE A 51 15.87 3.33 27.87
CA ILE A 51 15.82 2.90 29.26
C ILE A 51 16.88 1.82 29.45
N LEU A 52 17.86 2.13 30.24
CA LEU A 52 18.98 1.24 30.54
C LEU A 52 19.02 0.96 32.03
N GLN A 53 19.45 -0.26 32.39
CA GLN A 53 19.54 -0.73 33.75
C GLN A 53 21.00 -1.02 34.14
N LYS A 54 21.37 -0.59 35.35
CA LYS A 54 22.62 -0.98 36.00
C LYS A 54 22.39 -1.14 37.49
N ASP A 55 22.88 -2.25 38.09
CA ASP A 55 22.75 -2.57 39.48
C ASP A 55 21.31 -2.51 40.04
N GLY A 56 20.34 -2.90 39.18
CA GLY A 56 18.91 -2.89 39.52
C GLY A 56 18.24 -1.51 39.44
N VAL A 57 18.94 -0.48 38.98
CA VAL A 57 18.41 0.89 38.82
C VAL A 57 18.24 1.20 37.33
N GLU A 58 17.01 1.58 36.91
CA GLU A 58 16.70 2.01 35.58
C GLU A 58 16.88 3.54 35.45
N LYS A 59 17.44 3.98 34.32
CA LYS A 59 17.55 5.39 33.96
C LYS A 59 17.28 5.59 32.48
N GLU A 60 16.73 6.76 32.16
CA GLU A 60 16.52 7.22 30.79
C GLU A 60 17.75 7.97 30.27
N PHE A 61 18.13 7.65 29.02
CA PHE A 61 19.23 8.27 28.31
C PHE A 61 18.78 8.69 26.91
N THR A 62 19.38 9.73 26.37
CA THR A 62 19.26 10.14 24.98
C THR A 62 20.46 9.67 24.17
N LEU A 63 20.43 9.80 22.84
CA LEU A 63 21.61 9.50 22.00
C LEU A 63 22.83 10.34 22.37
N GLU A 64 22.62 11.59 22.81
CA GLU A 64 23.71 12.51 23.17
C GLU A 64 24.44 12.12 24.45
N ASN A 65 23.74 11.47 25.37
CA ASN A 65 24.28 11.05 26.67
C ASN A 65 24.21 9.55 26.89
N TYR A 66 24.23 8.77 25.81
CA TYR A 66 24.19 7.30 25.87
C TYR A 66 25.39 6.77 26.65
N PRO A 67 25.19 5.95 27.68
CA PRO A 67 26.28 5.54 28.56
C PRO A 67 27.15 4.44 27.92
N ASP A 68 28.21 4.08 28.64
CA ASP A 68 29.13 3.02 28.28
C ASP A 68 28.48 1.61 28.32
N SER A 69 29.24 0.59 27.90
CA SER A 69 28.80 -0.80 27.81
C SER A 69 28.49 -1.47 29.17
N THR A 70 28.58 -0.75 30.28
CA THR A 70 28.26 -1.29 31.62
C THR A 70 26.76 -1.28 31.94
N TRP A 71 25.96 -0.62 31.08
CA TRP A 71 24.51 -0.56 31.21
C TRP A 71 23.84 -1.56 30.26
N THR A 72 22.79 -2.21 30.74
CA THR A 72 22.00 -3.16 29.94
C THR A 72 20.76 -2.48 29.39
N PHE A 73 20.51 -2.63 28.09
CA PHE A 73 19.30 -2.12 27.44
C PHE A 73 18.05 -2.85 27.99
N VAL A 74 17.03 -2.09 28.33
CA VAL A 74 15.73 -2.59 28.81
C VAL A 74 14.64 -2.25 27.78
N ASP A 75 14.52 -0.98 27.38
CA ASP A 75 13.46 -0.51 26.50
C ASP A 75 13.86 0.81 25.82
N SER A 76 13.12 1.21 24.79
CA SER A 76 13.24 2.52 24.18
C SER A 76 11.88 3.15 23.96
N LYS A 77 11.77 4.46 24.18
CA LYS A 77 10.56 5.25 23.97
C LYS A 77 10.86 6.40 23.04
N THR A 78 10.10 6.52 21.98
CA THR A 78 10.15 7.70 21.09
C THR A 78 9.06 8.69 21.52
N MET A 79 9.48 9.93 21.77
CA MET A 79 8.59 11.02 22.19
C MET A 79 8.71 12.17 21.19
N VAL A 80 7.62 12.89 20.97
CA VAL A 80 7.62 14.12 20.18
C VAL A 80 8.33 15.21 21.01
N LYS A 81 9.45 15.71 20.50
CA LYS A 81 10.19 16.83 21.11
C LYS A 81 9.65 18.18 20.67
N GLU A 82 9.40 18.31 19.38
CA GLU A 82 8.78 19.49 18.78
C GLU A 82 7.72 19.01 17.79
N GLN A 83 6.48 19.47 17.95
CA GLN A 83 5.41 19.15 17.02
C GLN A 83 5.54 20.02 15.77
N GLY A 84 5.60 19.38 14.62
CA GLY A 84 5.66 20.02 13.32
C GLY A 84 4.66 19.39 12.36
N TYR A 85 4.90 19.54 11.07
CA TYR A 85 4.12 18.91 10.02
C TYR A 85 4.51 17.44 9.89
N GLU A 86 3.51 16.57 9.86
CA GLU A 86 3.66 15.16 9.51
C GLU A 86 3.09 14.92 8.12
N PRO A 87 3.89 14.49 7.15
CA PRO A 87 3.38 14.10 5.84
C PRO A 87 2.32 13.00 5.98
N PRO A 88 1.24 13.03 5.18
CA PRO A 88 0.21 11.99 5.21
C PRO A 88 0.75 10.62 4.79
N ILE A 89 1.86 10.59 4.05
CA ILE A 89 2.59 9.39 3.66
C ILE A 89 4.00 9.49 4.24
N HIS A 90 4.34 8.58 5.12
CA HIS A 90 5.67 8.41 5.69
C HIS A 90 6.05 6.93 5.59
N ASP A 91 7.34 6.64 5.62
CA ASP A 91 7.89 5.28 5.56
C ASP A 91 7.49 4.48 4.30
N PHE A 92 7.20 5.18 3.17
CA PHE A 92 6.91 4.53 1.91
C PHE A 92 8.22 4.14 1.22
N SER A 93 8.52 2.86 1.21
CA SER A 93 9.74 2.30 0.62
C SER A 93 9.44 0.95 -0.01
N ILE A 94 9.87 0.75 -1.25
CA ILE A 94 9.70 -0.48 -2.02
C ILE A 94 11.07 -1.12 -2.19
N ILE A 95 11.32 -2.22 -1.48
CA ILE A 95 12.60 -2.93 -1.52
C ILE A 95 12.44 -4.19 -2.36
N ARG A 96 13.19 -4.31 -3.46
CA ARG A 96 13.19 -5.53 -4.28
C ARG A 96 13.72 -6.72 -3.47
N GLN A 97 12.95 -7.81 -3.41
CA GLN A 97 13.27 -8.97 -2.57
C GLN A 97 14.53 -9.70 -3.04
N GLU A 98 14.78 -9.76 -4.36
CA GLU A 98 15.87 -10.51 -4.97
C GLU A 98 17.28 -9.98 -4.58
N ASP A 99 17.47 -8.67 -4.53
CA ASP A 99 18.77 -8.01 -4.33
C ASP A 99 18.80 -7.00 -3.18
N GLY A 100 17.64 -6.69 -2.60
CA GLY A 100 17.49 -5.72 -1.52
C GLY A 100 17.61 -4.26 -1.97
N GLU A 101 17.53 -3.99 -3.30
CA GLU A 101 17.58 -2.64 -3.83
C GLU A 101 16.29 -1.87 -3.54
N ASP A 102 16.43 -0.61 -3.13
CA ASP A 102 15.30 0.32 -3.00
C ASP A 102 14.91 0.87 -4.38
N ILE A 103 13.77 0.43 -4.89
CA ILE A 103 13.23 0.83 -6.19
C ILE A 103 12.10 1.86 -6.08
N THR A 104 11.94 2.51 -4.93
CA THR A 104 10.87 3.48 -4.68
C THR A 104 10.84 4.58 -5.74
N ASP A 105 12.01 5.16 -6.05
CA ASP A 105 12.11 6.22 -7.04
C ASP A 105 11.84 5.69 -8.46
N GLU A 106 12.31 4.48 -8.80
CA GLU A 106 12.02 3.84 -10.08
C GLU A 106 10.52 3.68 -10.32
N VAL A 107 9.78 3.25 -9.29
CA VAL A 107 8.32 3.05 -9.37
C VAL A 107 7.56 4.38 -9.40
N LEU A 108 7.96 5.37 -8.57
CA LEU A 108 7.23 6.63 -8.45
C LEU A 108 7.52 7.61 -9.59
N ASP A 109 8.68 7.51 -10.24
CA ASP A 109 9.07 8.39 -11.35
C ASP A 109 8.84 7.75 -12.74
N ASP A 110 8.24 6.53 -12.78
CA ASP A 110 7.89 5.89 -14.04
C ASP A 110 6.78 6.66 -14.77
N ASP A 111 7.11 7.22 -15.93
CA ASP A 111 6.17 7.92 -16.80
C ASP A 111 5.12 6.99 -17.44
N ASN A 112 5.36 5.68 -17.40
CA ASN A 112 4.47 4.64 -17.87
C ASN A 112 3.55 4.15 -16.74
N TYR A 113 2.77 3.11 -17.01
CA TYR A 113 1.91 2.50 -16.00
C TYR A 113 2.66 1.43 -15.22
N THR A 114 2.44 1.40 -13.91
CA THR A 114 2.93 0.37 -13.01
C THR A 114 1.77 -0.28 -12.27
N PHE A 115 1.66 -1.60 -12.36
CA PHE A 115 0.76 -2.40 -11.53
C PHE A 115 1.44 -2.76 -10.21
N LEU A 116 0.75 -2.52 -9.11
CA LEU A 116 1.16 -2.95 -7.78
C LEU A 116 0.13 -3.94 -7.24
N LEU A 117 0.49 -5.22 -7.21
CA LEU A 117 -0.27 -6.25 -6.51
C LEU A 117 0.09 -6.17 -5.02
N VAL A 118 -0.83 -5.74 -4.20
CA VAL A 118 -0.60 -5.54 -2.76
C VAL A 118 -1.14 -6.75 -2.00
N ALA A 119 -0.23 -7.60 -1.52
CA ALA A 119 -0.54 -8.80 -0.75
C ALA A 119 0.19 -8.73 0.60
N HIS A 120 -0.39 -7.99 1.56
CA HIS A 120 0.29 -7.70 2.83
C HIS A 120 0.72 -8.98 3.58
N GLN A 121 -0.01 -10.09 3.43
CA GLN A 121 0.32 -11.39 4.00
C GLN A 121 -0.05 -12.51 3.03
N LEU A 122 0.95 -13.10 2.37
CA LEU A 122 0.75 -14.11 1.32
C LEU A 122 0.14 -15.41 1.83
N SER A 123 0.49 -15.84 3.05
CA SER A 123 -0.10 -17.03 3.68
C SER A 123 -1.60 -16.93 3.94
N GLN A 124 -2.17 -15.72 3.93
CA GLN A 124 -3.59 -15.45 4.12
C GLN A 124 -4.24 -14.78 2.89
N ALA A 125 -3.49 -14.62 1.81
CA ALA A 125 -4.00 -14.00 0.60
C ALA A 125 -5.00 -14.92 -0.11
N ASP A 126 -6.05 -14.31 -0.67
CA ASP A 126 -7.05 -15.01 -1.47
C ASP A 126 -6.44 -15.41 -2.82
N ASP A 127 -6.37 -16.71 -3.08
CA ASP A 127 -5.82 -17.27 -4.31
C ASP A 127 -6.90 -17.68 -5.35
N SER A 128 -8.15 -17.36 -5.08
CA SER A 128 -9.27 -17.72 -5.96
C SER A 128 -9.22 -17.07 -7.35
N THR A 129 -8.46 -16.00 -7.52
CA THR A 129 -8.32 -15.25 -8.78
C THR A 129 -6.89 -15.25 -9.31
N ILE A 130 -6.11 -16.28 -8.96
CA ILE A 130 -4.70 -16.33 -9.30
C ILE A 130 -4.46 -16.35 -10.82
N ASP A 131 -5.27 -17.08 -11.55
CA ASP A 131 -5.17 -17.16 -13.02
C ASP A 131 -5.33 -15.76 -13.63
N LEU A 132 -6.28 -14.98 -13.13
CA LEU A 132 -6.50 -13.61 -13.58
C LEU A 132 -5.33 -12.68 -13.19
N ILE A 133 -4.72 -12.88 -12.03
CA ILE A 133 -3.54 -12.12 -11.63
C ILE A 133 -2.34 -12.43 -12.55
N ASN A 134 -2.15 -13.70 -12.90
CA ASN A 134 -1.10 -14.11 -13.84
C ASN A 134 -1.37 -13.56 -15.26
N GLU A 135 -2.61 -13.56 -15.73
CA GLU A 135 -3.01 -12.93 -16.99
C GLU A 135 -2.75 -11.41 -17.00
N LEU A 136 -2.99 -10.73 -15.87
CA LEU A 136 -2.65 -9.31 -15.70
C LEU A 136 -1.14 -9.05 -15.78
N TYR A 137 -0.34 -9.96 -15.21
CA TYR A 137 1.11 -9.91 -15.33
C TYR A 137 1.54 -10.09 -16.78
N ASP A 138 1.04 -11.10 -17.49
CA ASP A 138 1.32 -11.35 -18.90
C ASP A 138 0.95 -10.13 -19.75
N TYR A 139 -0.24 -9.55 -19.53
CA TYR A 139 -0.67 -8.32 -20.18
C TYR A 139 0.32 -7.16 -19.92
N SER A 140 0.82 -7.02 -18.69
CA SER A 140 1.78 -5.97 -18.36
C SER A 140 3.11 -6.15 -19.13
N VAL A 141 3.61 -7.37 -19.19
CA VAL A 141 4.82 -7.72 -19.92
C VAL A 141 4.66 -7.46 -21.43
N GLU A 142 3.53 -7.90 -22.02
CA GLU A 142 3.25 -7.71 -23.45
C GLU A 142 3.22 -6.23 -23.85
N HIS A 143 2.70 -5.37 -22.97
CA HIS A 143 2.55 -3.93 -23.26
C HIS A 143 3.71 -3.07 -22.71
N GLY A 144 4.69 -3.67 -22.02
CA GLY A 144 5.84 -2.98 -21.47
C GLY A 144 5.51 -2.12 -20.24
N TYR A 145 4.53 -2.54 -19.43
CA TYR A 145 4.22 -1.95 -18.14
C TYR A 145 4.97 -2.68 -17.03
N GLN A 146 5.28 -1.98 -15.95
CA GLN A 146 5.88 -2.59 -14.77
C GLN A 146 4.80 -3.29 -13.94
N PHE A 147 5.20 -4.38 -13.27
CA PHE A 147 4.34 -5.13 -12.37
C PHE A 147 5.18 -5.62 -11.18
N TYR A 148 4.74 -5.30 -9.96
CA TYR A 148 5.39 -5.73 -8.72
C TYR A 148 4.37 -6.26 -7.72
N CYS A 149 4.73 -7.33 -7.00
CA CYS A 149 3.97 -7.78 -5.83
C CYS A 149 4.60 -7.21 -4.57
N LEU A 150 3.86 -6.36 -3.87
CA LEU A 150 4.28 -5.76 -2.61
C LEU A 150 3.77 -6.59 -1.44
N THR A 151 4.67 -7.03 -0.56
CA THR A 151 4.34 -7.87 0.59
C THR A 151 5.20 -7.55 1.81
N SER A 152 4.70 -7.90 3.00
CA SER A 152 5.47 -7.94 4.24
C SER A 152 5.81 -9.37 4.69
N SER A 153 5.51 -10.34 3.83
CA SER A 153 5.72 -11.76 4.12
C SER A 153 7.19 -12.15 4.08
N PRO A 154 7.62 -13.16 4.87
CA PRO A 154 8.96 -13.72 4.79
C PRO A 154 9.18 -14.49 3.47
N ASP A 155 10.45 -14.74 3.14
CA ASP A 155 10.84 -15.44 1.91
C ASP A 155 10.17 -16.81 1.77
N SER A 156 10.00 -17.55 2.86
CA SER A 156 9.30 -18.84 2.85
C SER A 156 7.85 -18.75 2.34
N ASP A 157 7.13 -17.69 2.71
CA ASP A 157 5.75 -17.49 2.25
C ASP A 157 5.71 -17.04 0.78
N ILE A 158 6.75 -16.34 0.32
CA ILE A 158 6.93 -15.96 -1.10
C ILE A 158 7.18 -17.21 -1.94
N GLU A 159 8.09 -18.09 -1.51
CA GLU A 159 8.38 -19.36 -2.19
C GLU A 159 7.14 -20.27 -2.26
N ASP A 160 6.43 -20.44 -1.13
CA ASP A 160 5.18 -21.22 -1.08
C ASP A 160 4.09 -20.63 -2.00
N TRP A 161 4.01 -19.30 -2.07
CA TRP A 161 3.09 -18.63 -2.98
C TRP A 161 3.45 -18.88 -4.44
N GLN A 162 4.72 -18.72 -4.83
CA GLN A 162 5.21 -18.98 -6.19
C GLN A 162 4.97 -20.42 -6.62
N GLU A 163 5.30 -21.40 -5.77
CA GLU A 163 5.07 -22.83 -6.06
C GLU A 163 3.58 -23.14 -6.25
N ARG A 164 2.71 -22.58 -5.44
CA ARG A 164 1.27 -22.86 -5.47
C ARG A 164 0.55 -22.15 -6.62
N THR A 165 1.01 -20.96 -6.99
CA THR A 165 0.28 -20.08 -7.91
C THR A 165 0.93 -19.96 -9.29
N GLY A 166 2.18 -20.39 -9.43
CA GLY A 166 2.97 -20.20 -10.66
C GLY A 166 3.31 -18.72 -10.91
N ALA A 167 3.37 -17.89 -9.87
CA ALA A 167 3.66 -16.46 -9.99
C ALA A 167 5.08 -16.22 -10.48
N GLU A 168 5.23 -15.51 -11.60
CA GLU A 168 6.51 -15.12 -12.21
C GLU A 168 6.84 -13.63 -12.02
N TYR A 169 5.91 -12.86 -11.45
CA TYR A 169 6.12 -11.43 -11.19
C TYR A 169 7.12 -11.20 -10.05
N PRO A 170 7.90 -10.08 -10.09
CA PRO A 170 8.85 -9.75 -9.04
C PRO A 170 8.17 -9.36 -7.73
N PHE A 171 8.77 -9.81 -6.62
CA PHE A 171 8.32 -9.49 -5.27
C PHE A 171 9.16 -8.35 -4.69
N CYS A 172 8.48 -7.47 -3.94
CA CYS A 172 9.11 -6.39 -3.22
C CYS A 172 8.59 -6.37 -1.78
N LEU A 173 9.48 -6.03 -0.86
CA LEU A 173 9.17 -5.93 0.56
C LEU A 173 8.76 -4.50 0.91
N MET A 174 7.73 -4.39 1.71
CA MET A 174 7.21 -3.13 2.24
C MET A 174 6.64 -3.35 3.64
N ASP A 175 6.56 -2.27 4.42
CA ASP A 175 5.96 -2.27 5.75
C ASP A 175 4.48 -2.71 5.73
N ASP A 176 4.11 -3.60 6.65
CA ASP A 176 2.76 -4.17 6.75
C ASP A 176 1.66 -3.11 7.00
N ILE A 177 1.96 -2.11 7.83
CA ILE A 177 1.01 -1.03 8.14
C ILE A 177 0.77 -0.19 6.89
N THR A 178 1.82 0.12 6.14
CA THR A 178 1.74 0.84 4.87
C THR A 178 0.91 0.07 3.86
N LEU A 179 1.17 -1.24 3.65
CA LEU A 179 0.41 -2.09 2.73
C LEU A 179 -1.09 -2.11 3.08
N LYS A 180 -1.44 -2.28 4.35
CA LYS A 180 -2.85 -2.26 4.83
C LYS A 180 -3.50 -0.89 4.68
N THR A 181 -2.70 0.19 4.70
CA THR A 181 -3.18 1.55 4.44
C THR A 181 -3.40 1.79 2.95
N MET A 182 -2.57 1.22 2.09
CA MET A 182 -2.71 1.32 0.63
C MET A 182 -4.02 0.69 0.15
N ILE A 183 -4.29 -0.55 0.53
CA ILE A 183 -5.49 -1.26 0.09
C ILE A 183 -5.97 -2.24 1.16
N ARG A 184 -7.28 -2.42 1.24
CA ARG A 184 -7.89 -3.32 2.25
C ARG A 184 -7.92 -4.78 1.81
N SER A 185 -7.98 -5.03 0.51
CA SER A 185 -8.04 -6.38 -0.07
C SER A 185 -6.68 -7.08 0.06
N ASN A 186 -6.65 -8.38 0.29
CA ASN A 186 -5.45 -9.21 0.35
C ASN A 186 -5.62 -10.47 -0.53
N PRO A 187 -5.14 -10.46 -1.79
CA PRO A 187 -4.48 -9.33 -2.43
C PRO A 187 -5.46 -8.25 -2.92
N GLY A 188 -4.91 -7.09 -3.26
CA GLY A 188 -5.59 -6.06 -4.02
C GLY A 188 -4.66 -5.52 -5.10
N LEU A 189 -5.21 -4.87 -6.11
CA LEU A 189 -4.43 -4.33 -7.22
C LEU A 189 -4.53 -2.81 -7.25
N MET A 190 -3.41 -2.14 -7.47
CA MET A 190 -3.32 -0.70 -7.70
C MET A 190 -2.66 -0.44 -9.05
N LEU A 191 -3.12 0.57 -9.76
CA LEU A 191 -2.50 1.08 -10.97
C LEU A 191 -1.94 2.47 -10.68
N LEU A 192 -0.64 2.64 -10.92
CA LEU A 192 0.06 3.91 -10.79
C LEU A 192 0.50 4.42 -12.14
N LYS A 193 0.67 5.74 -12.23
CA LYS A 193 1.39 6.41 -13.31
C LYS A 193 2.06 7.64 -12.74
N ASN A 194 3.37 7.75 -12.89
CA ASN A 194 4.15 8.89 -12.41
C ASN A 194 3.84 9.23 -10.92
N GLY A 195 3.84 8.20 -10.08
CA GLY A 195 3.56 8.32 -8.64
C GLY A 195 2.11 8.62 -8.26
N VAL A 196 1.21 8.77 -9.24
CA VAL A 196 -0.21 9.05 -9.00
C VAL A 196 -1.01 7.75 -9.03
N VAL A 197 -1.88 7.55 -8.05
CA VAL A 197 -2.80 6.42 -8.00
C VAL A 197 -3.92 6.63 -9.01
N ILE A 198 -3.90 5.84 -10.09
CA ILE A 198 -4.89 5.94 -11.18
C ILE A 198 -6.15 5.15 -10.85
N ASN A 199 -5.99 3.91 -10.36
CA ASN A 199 -7.11 3.06 -10.00
C ASN A 199 -6.74 2.01 -8.94
N LYS A 200 -7.77 1.40 -8.35
CA LYS A 200 -7.63 0.34 -7.31
C LYS A 200 -8.74 -0.67 -7.46
N TRP A 201 -8.42 -1.94 -7.28
CA TRP A 201 -9.38 -3.06 -7.35
C TRP A 201 -9.20 -4.01 -6.17
N SER A 202 -10.30 -4.53 -5.66
CA SER A 202 -10.27 -5.68 -4.77
C SER A 202 -9.98 -6.96 -5.56
N VAL A 203 -9.63 -8.04 -4.88
CA VAL A 203 -9.50 -9.37 -5.50
C VAL A 203 -10.76 -9.80 -6.26
N ASN A 204 -11.95 -9.33 -5.83
CA ASN A 204 -13.23 -9.67 -6.44
C ASN A 204 -13.61 -8.82 -7.66
N SER A 205 -12.86 -7.77 -7.96
CA SER A 205 -13.17 -6.81 -9.02
C SER A 205 -11.99 -6.51 -9.94
N LEU A 206 -11.02 -7.43 -10.00
CA LEU A 206 -9.86 -7.30 -10.90
C LEU A 206 -10.30 -7.15 -12.36
N PRO A 207 -9.61 -6.32 -13.16
CA PRO A 207 -9.90 -6.21 -14.59
C PRO A 207 -9.53 -7.50 -15.31
N ASP A 208 -10.40 -7.96 -16.19
CA ASP A 208 -10.24 -9.16 -17.01
C ASP A 208 -9.94 -8.84 -18.48
N GLU A 209 -9.77 -9.85 -19.31
CA GLU A 209 -9.51 -9.74 -20.74
C GLU A 209 -10.58 -8.94 -21.50
N TYR A 210 -11.84 -8.92 -21.02
CA TYR A 210 -12.93 -8.17 -21.66
C TYR A 210 -12.81 -6.68 -21.43
N VAL A 211 -12.08 -6.26 -20.40
CA VAL A 211 -11.81 -4.86 -20.07
C VAL A 211 -10.45 -4.42 -20.59
N LEU A 212 -9.47 -5.33 -20.62
CA LEU A 212 -8.10 -5.09 -21.09
C LEU A 212 -7.95 -5.35 -22.61
N THR A 213 -8.77 -4.70 -23.40
CA THR A 213 -8.87 -4.94 -24.84
C THR A 213 -7.84 -4.21 -25.72
N ASP A 214 -7.10 -3.27 -25.16
CA ASP A 214 -6.09 -2.44 -25.83
C ASP A 214 -5.05 -1.96 -24.80
N ARG A 215 -4.12 -1.11 -25.21
CA ARG A 215 -3.17 -0.46 -24.29
C ARG A 215 -3.90 0.42 -23.26
N LEU A 216 -3.37 0.52 -22.05
CA LEU A 216 -3.97 1.25 -20.92
C LEU A 216 -4.27 2.71 -21.26
N GLU A 217 -3.44 3.36 -22.08
CA GLU A 217 -3.62 4.76 -22.47
C GLU A 217 -4.98 5.03 -23.17
N LYS A 218 -5.58 3.99 -23.76
CA LYS A 218 -6.87 4.06 -24.46
C LYS A 218 -8.05 3.59 -23.63
N LEU A 219 -7.78 2.98 -22.47
CA LEU A 219 -8.82 2.37 -21.65
C LEU A 219 -9.33 3.30 -20.56
N PRO A 220 -10.65 3.35 -20.34
CA PRO A 220 -11.25 4.20 -19.29
C PRO A 220 -10.75 3.88 -17.87
N LEU A 221 -10.37 2.61 -17.61
CA LEU A 221 -9.90 2.17 -16.30
C LEU A 221 -8.53 2.78 -15.92
N ALA A 222 -7.75 3.21 -16.89
CA ALA A 222 -6.45 3.84 -16.71
C ALA A 222 -6.50 5.38 -16.77
N GLN A 223 -7.69 5.96 -16.65
CA GLN A 223 -7.91 7.40 -16.59
C GLN A 223 -8.57 7.78 -15.27
N ILE A 224 -8.05 8.84 -14.63
CA ILE A 224 -8.72 9.41 -13.45
C ILE A 224 -9.99 10.10 -13.93
N ASN A 225 -11.13 9.52 -13.62
CA ASN A 225 -12.42 10.04 -14.07
C ASN A 225 -13.12 10.78 -12.93
N GLU A 226 -13.08 12.11 -12.94
CA GLU A 226 -13.76 12.96 -11.95
C GLU A 226 -15.27 12.71 -11.89
N LYS A 227 -15.88 12.23 -12.99
CA LYS A 227 -17.29 11.85 -13.04
C LYS A 227 -17.61 10.62 -12.20
N THR A 228 -16.62 9.77 -11.92
CA THR A 228 -16.81 8.57 -11.07
C THR A 228 -17.18 8.96 -9.66
N PHE A 229 -16.66 10.07 -9.14
CA PHE A 229 -17.03 10.58 -7.82
C PHE A 229 -18.50 11.00 -7.76
N SER A 230 -18.98 11.76 -8.75
CA SER A 230 -20.38 12.19 -8.84
C SER A 230 -21.34 11.01 -8.98
N HIS A 231 -21.00 9.99 -9.77
CA HIS A 231 -21.83 8.78 -9.91
C HIS A 231 -21.86 7.96 -8.60
N LYS A 232 -20.74 7.83 -7.90
CA LYS A 232 -20.69 7.14 -6.60
C LYS A 232 -21.55 7.85 -5.55
N VAL A 233 -21.51 9.18 -5.51
CA VAL A 233 -22.36 9.98 -4.61
C VAL A 233 -23.84 9.77 -4.91
N VAL A 234 -24.24 9.81 -6.18
CA VAL A 234 -25.62 9.58 -6.60
C VAL A 234 -26.06 8.17 -6.25
N LEU A 235 -25.21 7.17 -6.43
CA LEU A 235 -25.52 5.76 -6.12
C LEU A 235 -25.72 5.55 -4.61
N VAL A 236 -24.89 6.16 -3.78
CA VAL A 236 -25.05 6.12 -2.31
C VAL A 236 -26.33 6.82 -1.88
N LEU A 237 -26.64 8.00 -2.44
CA LEU A 237 -27.88 8.72 -2.14
C LEU A 237 -29.12 7.95 -2.59
N ALA A 238 -29.07 7.27 -3.74
CA ALA A 238 -30.17 6.42 -4.24
C ALA A 238 -30.39 5.16 -3.40
N CYS A 239 -29.35 4.66 -2.70
CA CYS A 239 -29.49 3.55 -1.76
C CYS A 239 -30.03 3.96 -0.37
N LEU A 240 -30.03 5.26 -0.07
CA LEU A 240 -30.52 5.82 1.19
C LEU A 240 -32.00 6.25 1.13
N LEU A 241 -32.59 6.33 -0.08
CA LEU A 241 -34.00 6.59 -0.35
C LEU A 241 -34.76 5.29 -0.59
#